data_60ed188a81f7578edad9c10679dd721c
#
_entry.id   60ed188a81f7578edad9c10679dd721c
#
_cell.length_a   1.000
_cell.length_b   1.000
_cell.length_c   1.000
_cell.angle_alpha   90.00
_cell.angle_beta   90.00
_cell.angle_gamma   90.00
#
_symmetry.space_group_name_H-M   'P 1'
#
loop_
_entity.id
_entity.type
_entity.pdbx_description
1 polymer ?
#
loop_
_entity_poly.entity_id
_entity_poly.type
_entity_poly.pdbx_seq_one_letter_code
_entity_poly.pdbx_strand_id
1 'polypeptide(L)'
;MGSSASNAARAETLSVKRRYFPERRVVLVSVELEDQPDYALEPLRLFSRHGVRMLSCIVQSHPDRASVHASLFLDLADSSIDPAELLAELRAIPHVRKAELLDLPFTHGEARLVVFTLREMHSLFRMLRELGGGGLAIMYHMGLGAGEALAESLSQCFESRRRALEYLLLYHESLGHGRFELKKYIDRAYCRVVARELAECLGVSSGKPSSQLFRGVLAGFLSRLWRTRVYVKETRCVAKGDPYCEFEATIA
;
A
#
# COMPACT_ATOMS: atom_id res chain seq x y z
N MET A 1 32.66 1.88 -9.89
CA MET A 1 32.42 1.87 -8.43
C MET A 1 30.97 1.54 -8.01
N GLY A 2 30.06 1.27 -8.93
CA GLY A 2 28.64 0.95 -8.63
C GLY A 2 28.30 -0.51 -8.35
N SER A 3 29.24 -1.45 -8.61
CA SER A 3 28.98 -2.91 -8.51
C SER A 3 29.14 -3.47 -7.08
N SER A 4 29.96 -2.85 -6.23
CA SER A 4 30.23 -3.42 -4.89
C SER A 4 29.12 -3.13 -3.86
N ALA A 5 28.45 -1.97 -3.94
CA ALA A 5 27.35 -1.62 -3.06
C ALA A 5 26.08 -2.45 -3.33
N SER A 6 25.82 -2.76 -4.61
CA SER A 6 24.72 -3.65 -5.01
C SER A 6 24.93 -5.08 -4.51
N ASN A 7 26.15 -5.59 -4.57
CA ASN A 7 26.47 -6.95 -4.08
C ASN A 7 26.44 -7.05 -2.55
N ALA A 8 26.82 -6.01 -1.79
CA ALA A 8 26.74 -6.01 -0.34
C ALA A 8 25.28 -5.99 0.15
N ALA A 9 24.42 -5.12 -0.42
CA ALA A 9 23.00 -5.09 -0.12
C ALA A 9 22.30 -6.42 -0.49
N ARG A 10 22.71 -7.06 -1.60
CA ARG A 10 22.22 -8.37 -2.02
C ARG A 10 22.62 -9.48 -1.04
N ALA A 11 23.86 -9.44 -0.54
CA ALA A 11 24.36 -10.39 0.46
C ALA A 11 23.66 -10.23 1.82
N GLU A 12 23.38 -8.99 2.27
CA GLU A 12 22.63 -8.74 3.51
C GLU A 12 21.19 -9.23 3.41
N THR A 13 20.50 -9.00 2.31
CA THR A 13 19.12 -9.45 2.11
C THR A 13 19.05 -10.98 2.10
N LEU A 14 19.99 -11.66 1.48
CA LEU A 14 20.10 -13.13 1.50
C LEU A 14 20.43 -13.65 2.92
N SER A 15 21.25 -12.95 3.68
CA SER A 15 21.58 -13.27 5.07
C SER A 15 20.37 -13.19 5.99
N VAL A 16 19.51 -12.17 5.84
CA VAL A 16 18.27 -12.02 6.61
C VAL A 16 17.29 -13.16 6.29
N LYS A 17 17.10 -13.50 5.02
CA LYS A 17 16.24 -14.62 4.60
C LYS A 17 16.71 -15.94 5.20
N ARG A 18 18.03 -16.24 5.15
CA ARG A 18 18.62 -17.44 5.75
C ARG A 18 18.49 -17.49 7.26
N ARG A 19 18.52 -16.33 7.94
CA ARG A 19 18.41 -16.27 9.40
C ARG A 19 17.02 -16.63 9.91
N TYR A 20 15.95 -16.23 9.20
CA TYR A 20 14.57 -16.47 9.62
C TYR A 20 13.98 -17.78 9.07
N PHE A 21 14.52 -18.27 7.94
CA PHE A 21 14.05 -19.50 7.29
C PHE A 21 15.24 -20.37 6.85
N PRO A 22 16.13 -20.79 7.79
CA PRO A 22 17.40 -21.44 7.45
C PRO A 22 17.21 -22.77 6.70
N GLU A 23 16.08 -23.44 6.92
CA GLU A 23 15.77 -24.76 6.34
C GLU A 23 14.74 -24.66 5.20
N ARG A 24 14.27 -23.46 4.86
CA ARG A 24 13.28 -23.23 3.83
C ARG A 24 13.85 -22.50 2.63
N ARG A 25 13.43 -22.96 1.46
CA ARG A 25 13.80 -22.31 0.18
C ARG A 25 12.76 -21.24 -0.16
N VAL A 26 12.84 -20.10 0.52
CA VAL A 26 11.89 -19.01 0.35
C VAL A 26 12.37 -18.04 -0.75
N VAL A 27 11.47 -17.72 -1.67
CA VAL A 27 11.71 -16.75 -2.75
C VAL A 27 10.61 -15.69 -2.77
N LEU A 28 10.95 -14.51 -3.25
CA LEU A 28 10.01 -13.45 -3.53
C LEU A 28 9.89 -13.28 -5.04
N VAL A 29 8.67 -13.38 -5.55
CA VAL A 29 8.36 -13.24 -6.97
C VAL A 29 7.43 -12.06 -7.17
N SER A 30 7.78 -11.14 -8.05
CA SER A 30 6.88 -10.12 -8.57
C SER A 30 6.28 -10.61 -9.88
N VAL A 31 4.96 -10.53 -10.00
CA VAL A 31 4.22 -10.90 -11.21
C VAL A 31 3.33 -9.73 -11.62
N GLU A 32 3.41 -9.35 -12.88
CA GLU A 32 2.47 -8.45 -13.53
C GLU A 32 1.55 -9.26 -14.44
N LEU A 33 0.24 -9.16 -14.20
CA LEU A 33 -0.79 -9.89 -14.92
C LEU A 33 -1.75 -8.91 -15.62
N GLU A 34 -2.44 -9.38 -16.64
CA GLU A 34 -3.58 -8.67 -17.19
C GLU A 34 -4.74 -8.68 -16.19
N ASP A 35 -5.44 -7.53 -16.05
CA ASP A 35 -6.57 -7.42 -15.14
C ASP A 35 -7.81 -8.07 -15.78
N GLN A 36 -8.07 -9.32 -15.38
CA GLN A 36 -9.22 -10.12 -15.79
C GLN A 36 -9.72 -10.94 -14.59
N PRO A 37 -10.99 -11.35 -14.55
CA PRO A 37 -11.58 -11.97 -13.35
C PRO A 37 -10.85 -13.21 -12.82
N ASP A 38 -10.16 -13.95 -13.68
CA ASP A 38 -9.48 -15.21 -13.36
C ASP A 38 -7.94 -15.12 -13.40
N TYR A 39 -7.37 -13.91 -13.38
CA TYR A 39 -5.92 -13.66 -13.48
C TYR A 39 -5.06 -14.50 -12.52
N ALA A 40 -5.58 -14.84 -11.33
CA ALA A 40 -4.87 -15.60 -10.32
C ALA A 40 -4.94 -17.12 -10.52
N LEU A 41 -5.86 -17.61 -11.33
CA LEU A 41 -6.20 -19.03 -11.39
C LEU A 41 -5.06 -19.89 -11.92
N GLU A 42 -4.45 -19.52 -13.03
CA GLU A 42 -3.33 -20.28 -13.62
C GLU A 42 -2.06 -20.24 -12.77
N PRO A 43 -1.63 -19.08 -12.21
CA PRO A 43 -0.54 -19.05 -11.23
C PRO A 43 -0.80 -19.96 -10.01
N LEU A 44 -2.00 -19.97 -9.46
CA LEU A 44 -2.35 -20.83 -8.33
C LEU A 44 -2.35 -22.32 -8.70
N ARG A 45 -2.81 -22.68 -9.90
CA ARG A 45 -2.73 -24.06 -10.42
C ARG A 45 -1.28 -24.52 -10.60
N LEU A 46 -0.42 -23.62 -11.09
CA LEU A 46 1.02 -23.86 -11.21
C LEU A 46 1.64 -24.16 -9.84
N PHE A 47 1.37 -23.32 -8.85
CA PHE A 47 1.89 -23.52 -7.49
C PHE A 47 1.39 -24.85 -6.90
N SER A 48 0.12 -25.15 -7.04
CA SER A 48 -0.47 -26.40 -6.57
C SER A 48 0.17 -27.63 -7.22
N ARG A 49 0.39 -27.57 -8.54
CA ARG A 49 1.00 -28.67 -9.33
C ARG A 49 2.40 -29.02 -8.82
N HIS A 50 3.18 -28.03 -8.49
CA HIS A 50 4.57 -28.18 -8.07
C HIS A 50 4.77 -28.24 -6.55
N GLY A 51 3.70 -28.22 -5.74
CA GLY A 51 3.79 -28.20 -4.29
C GLY A 51 4.38 -26.91 -3.71
N VAL A 52 4.32 -25.81 -4.48
CA VAL A 52 4.79 -24.49 -4.02
C VAL A 52 3.80 -23.94 -2.99
N ARG A 53 4.30 -23.57 -1.82
CA ARG A 53 3.49 -22.98 -0.75
C ARG A 53 3.59 -21.46 -0.80
N MET A 54 2.46 -20.78 -0.94
CA MET A 54 2.40 -19.33 -0.81
C MET A 54 2.31 -18.92 0.66
N LEU A 55 3.32 -18.20 1.15
CA LEU A 55 3.40 -17.73 2.54
C LEU A 55 2.70 -16.39 2.71
N SER A 56 2.79 -15.52 1.72
CA SER A 56 2.14 -14.22 1.69
C SER A 56 1.95 -13.76 0.25
N CYS A 57 0.92 -12.94 0.03
CA CYS A 57 0.64 -12.35 -1.27
C CYS A 57 0.07 -10.94 -1.04
N ILE A 58 0.60 -9.96 -1.77
CA ILE A 58 0.00 -8.64 -1.91
C ILE A 58 -0.35 -8.45 -3.39
N VAL A 59 -1.64 -8.27 -3.65
CA VAL A 59 -2.16 -8.06 -5.01
C VAL A 59 -2.77 -6.68 -5.08
N GLN A 60 -2.41 -5.94 -6.10
CA GLN A 60 -2.93 -4.59 -6.36
C GLN A 60 -3.23 -4.43 -7.84
N SER A 61 -4.45 -4.04 -8.17
CA SER A 61 -4.82 -3.68 -9.53
C SER A 61 -4.72 -2.16 -9.72
N HIS A 62 -4.30 -1.77 -10.92
CA HIS A 62 -4.26 -0.36 -11.33
C HIS A 62 -5.32 -0.14 -12.41
N PRO A 63 -6.44 0.52 -12.10
CA PRO A 63 -7.61 0.59 -13.00
C PRO A 63 -7.31 1.19 -14.37
N ASP A 64 -6.31 2.07 -14.47
CA ASP A 64 -5.98 2.72 -15.76
C ASP A 64 -4.97 1.93 -16.60
N ARG A 65 -4.31 0.93 -16.02
CA ARG A 65 -3.30 0.12 -16.74
C ARG A 65 -3.79 -1.24 -17.20
N ALA A 66 -5.02 -1.60 -16.84
CA ALA A 66 -5.57 -2.93 -17.07
C ALA A 66 -4.58 -4.05 -16.66
N SER A 67 -3.85 -3.83 -15.56
CA SER A 67 -2.85 -4.76 -15.03
C SER A 67 -2.98 -4.91 -13.53
N VAL A 68 -2.63 -6.11 -13.07
CA VAL A 68 -2.57 -6.49 -11.66
C VAL A 68 -1.12 -6.79 -11.31
N HIS A 69 -0.61 -6.20 -10.23
CA HIS A 69 0.70 -6.52 -9.69
C HIS A 69 0.54 -7.42 -8.47
N ALA A 70 1.21 -8.56 -8.47
CA ALA A 70 1.25 -9.49 -7.36
C ALA A 70 2.69 -9.63 -6.85
N SER A 71 2.90 -9.38 -5.56
CA SER A 71 4.13 -9.71 -4.84
C SER A 71 3.91 -10.97 -4.03
N LEU A 72 4.57 -12.05 -4.41
CA LEU A 72 4.36 -13.40 -3.91
C LEU A 72 5.56 -13.86 -3.09
N PHE A 73 5.35 -14.19 -1.82
CA PHE A 73 6.34 -14.78 -0.95
C PHE A 73 6.12 -16.29 -0.90
N LEU A 74 6.97 -17.04 -1.57
CA LEU A 74 6.78 -18.44 -1.88
C LEU A 74 7.83 -19.31 -1.16
N ASP A 75 7.39 -20.41 -0.58
CA ASP A 75 8.25 -21.47 -0.01
C ASP A 75 8.32 -22.65 -0.99
N LEU A 76 9.52 -22.92 -1.46
CA LEU A 76 9.83 -24.00 -2.39
C LEU A 76 10.53 -25.19 -1.70
N ALA A 77 10.56 -25.27 -0.37
CA ALA A 77 11.28 -26.31 0.35
C ALA A 77 10.83 -27.73 -0.05
N ASP A 78 9.52 -27.93 -0.17
CA ASP A 78 8.89 -29.20 -0.52
C ASP A 78 8.44 -29.24 -2.00
N SER A 79 8.84 -28.27 -2.83
CA SER A 79 8.40 -28.19 -4.21
C SER A 79 9.26 -29.01 -5.16
N SER A 80 8.64 -29.48 -6.26
CA SER A 80 9.32 -30.18 -7.35
C SER A 80 9.98 -29.25 -8.37
N ILE A 81 9.90 -27.92 -8.18
CA ILE A 81 10.37 -26.93 -9.14
C ILE A 81 11.43 -26.01 -8.52
N ASP A 82 12.40 -25.61 -9.29
CA ASP A 82 13.37 -24.59 -8.86
C ASP A 82 12.90 -23.15 -9.21
N PRO A 83 13.53 -22.10 -8.64
CA PRO A 83 13.10 -20.72 -8.88
C PRO A 83 13.19 -20.27 -10.34
N ALA A 84 14.15 -20.78 -11.11
CA ALA A 84 14.32 -20.41 -12.52
C ALA A 84 13.25 -21.06 -13.40
N GLU A 85 12.97 -22.33 -13.15
CA GLU A 85 11.88 -23.08 -13.79
C GLU A 85 10.51 -22.46 -13.44
N LEU A 86 10.29 -22.13 -12.17
CA LEU A 86 9.08 -21.46 -11.72
C LEU A 86 8.83 -20.16 -12.48
N LEU A 87 9.86 -19.33 -12.64
CA LEU A 87 9.76 -18.09 -13.43
C LEU A 87 9.48 -18.37 -14.91
N ALA A 88 10.12 -19.39 -15.48
CA ALA A 88 9.91 -19.75 -16.87
C ALA A 88 8.45 -20.20 -17.11
N GLU A 89 7.89 -21.03 -16.24
CA GLU A 89 6.49 -21.48 -16.32
C GLU A 89 5.51 -20.31 -16.04
N LEU A 90 5.78 -19.43 -15.08
CA LEU A 90 4.98 -18.24 -14.85
C LEU A 90 4.92 -17.34 -16.10
N ARG A 91 6.06 -17.11 -16.75
CA ARG A 91 6.15 -16.31 -17.97
C ARG A 91 5.49 -16.96 -19.18
N ALA A 92 5.31 -18.27 -19.15
CA ALA A 92 4.60 -18.99 -20.20
C ALA A 92 3.07 -18.89 -20.10
N ILE A 93 2.52 -18.41 -18.98
CA ILE A 93 1.10 -18.16 -18.81
C ILE A 93 0.67 -16.95 -19.68
N PRO A 94 -0.31 -17.09 -20.58
CA PRO A 94 -0.61 -16.07 -21.60
C PRO A 94 -0.90 -14.66 -21.07
N HIS A 95 -1.52 -14.55 -19.89
CA HIS A 95 -1.88 -13.28 -19.28
C HIS A 95 -0.84 -12.76 -18.28
N VAL A 96 0.28 -13.44 -18.11
CA VAL A 96 1.43 -12.94 -17.34
C VAL A 96 2.29 -12.08 -18.25
N ARG A 97 2.33 -10.78 -17.99
CA ARG A 97 3.14 -9.82 -18.74
C ARG A 97 4.59 -9.86 -18.31
N LYS A 98 4.82 -10.06 -17.01
CA LYS A 98 6.14 -10.05 -16.40
C LYS A 98 6.18 -10.92 -15.16
N ALA A 99 7.27 -11.65 -14.96
CA ALA A 99 7.57 -12.34 -13.71
C ALA A 99 9.06 -12.23 -13.40
N GLU A 100 9.42 -11.86 -12.19
CA GLU A 100 10.79 -11.62 -11.74
C GLU A 100 11.02 -12.13 -10.32
N LEU A 101 12.21 -12.66 -10.05
CA LEU A 101 12.68 -12.86 -8.68
C LEU A 101 13.15 -11.52 -8.13
N LEU A 102 12.64 -11.16 -6.95
CA LEU A 102 13.04 -9.94 -6.28
C LEU A 102 13.98 -10.26 -5.11
N ASP A 103 14.99 -9.44 -4.97
CA ASP A 103 15.86 -9.43 -3.79
C ASP A 103 15.25 -8.64 -2.62
N LEU A 104 14.25 -7.78 -2.91
CA LEU A 104 13.58 -6.92 -1.95
C LEU A 104 12.23 -7.51 -1.54
N PRO A 105 11.85 -7.43 -0.27
CA PRO A 105 10.50 -7.77 0.18
C PRO A 105 9.50 -6.77 -0.40
N PHE A 106 8.32 -7.21 -0.70
CA PHE A 106 7.13 -6.50 -1.18
C PHE A 106 7.38 -5.21 -1.94
N THR A 107 7.04 -5.20 -3.22
CA THR A 107 7.05 -4.00 -4.05
C THR A 107 5.68 -3.79 -4.69
N HIS A 108 5.34 -2.52 -4.93
CA HIS A 108 4.24 -2.12 -5.80
C HIS A 108 4.82 -1.29 -6.94
N GLY A 109 4.89 -1.87 -8.12
CA GLY A 109 5.69 -1.30 -9.19
C GLY A 109 7.14 -1.16 -8.76
N GLU A 110 7.70 0.03 -8.85
CA GLU A 110 9.07 0.34 -8.41
C GLU A 110 9.18 0.69 -6.91
N ALA A 111 8.04 0.92 -6.23
CA ALA A 111 8.01 1.32 -4.84
C ALA A 111 8.11 0.11 -3.91
N ARG A 112 9.08 0.13 -2.99
CA ARG A 112 9.18 -0.85 -1.91
C ARG A 112 8.09 -0.59 -0.87
N LEU A 113 7.35 -1.65 -0.49
CA LEU A 113 6.37 -1.61 0.59
C LEU A 113 6.99 -2.10 1.90
N VAL A 114 6.65 -1.44 2.98
CA VAL A 114 6.91 -1.90 4.35
C VAL A 114 5.56 -2.17 5.01
N VAL A 115 5.34 -3.42 5.44
CA VAL A 115 4.06 -3.85 6.01
C VAL A 115 4.19 -3.90 7.53
N PHE A 116 3.28 -3.24 8.21
CA PHE A 116 3.13 -3.29 9.67
C PHE A 116 1.81 -3.97 10.02
N THR A 117 1.81 -4.72 11.11
CA THR A 117 0.55 -5.16 11.72
C THR A 117 -0.18 -3.95 12.34
N LEU A 118 -1.50 -4.03 12.44
CA LEU A 118 -2.30 -2.98 13.11
C LEU A 118 -1.82 -2.74 14.55
N ARG A 119 -1.37 -3.79 15.25
CA ARG A 119 -0.82 -3.67 16.61
C ARG A 119 0.45 -2.82 16.66
N GLU A 120 1.37 -3.03 15.72
CA GLU A 120 2.61 -2.24 15.63
C GLU A 120 2.30 -0.78 15.31
N MET A 121 1.44 -0.53 14.33
CA MET A 121 0.99 0.81 13.99
C MET A 121 0.30 1.51 15.18
N HIS A 122 -0.56 0.81 15.91
CA HIS A 122 -1.19 1.37 17.11
C HIS A 122 -0.19 1.70 18.20
N SER A 123 0.86 0.89 18.38
CA SER A 123 1.91 1.19 19.35
C SER A 123 2.65 2.48 19.00
N LEU A 124 2.97 2.66 17.71
CA LEU A 124 3.60 3.88 17.20
C LEU A 124 2.68 5.11 17.35
N PHE A 125 1.43 4.99 16.95
CA PHE A 125 0.46 6.10 17.07
C PHE A 125 0.19 6.48 18.52
N ARG A 126 0.12 5.51 19.43
CA ARG A 126 -0.02 5.78 20.87
C ARG A 126 1.16 6.61 21.39
N MET A 127 2.39 6.17 21.11
CA MET A 127 3.60 6.92 21.50
C MET A 127 3.56 8.36 20.98
N LEU A 128 3.21 8.57 19.72
CA LEU A 128 3.09 9.91 19.14
C LEU A 128 1.99 10.76 19.81
N ARG A 129 0.85 10.15 20.16
CA ARG A 129 -0.21 10.87 20.90
C ARG A 129 0.20 11.26 22.31
N GLU A 130 1.00 10.43 22.99
CA GLU A 130 1.54 10.73 24.32
C GLU A 130 2.48 11.95 24.32
N LEU A 131 3.10 12.26 23.18
CA LEU A 131 3.86 13.50 22.98
C LEU A 131 2.98 14.75 22.81
N GLY A 132 1.65 14.61 22.89
CA GLY A 132 0.69 15.70 22.80
C GLY A 132 0.68 16.40 21.44
N GLY A 133 0.59 17.74 21.44
CA GLY A 133 0.46 18.52 20.21
C GLY A 133 1.62 18.34 19.22
N GLY A 134 2.84 18.15 19.72
CA GLY A 134 4.03 17.87 18.90
C GLY A 134 3.92 16.56 18.14
N GLY A 135 3.53 15.48 18.82
CA GLY A 135 3.35 14.18 18.18
C GLY A 135 2.20 14.16 17.16
N LEU A 136 1.11 14.86 17.46
CA LEU A 136 0.00 15.03 16.50
C LEU A 136 0.43 15.81 15.24
N ALA A 137 1.27 16.83 15.40
CA ALA A 137 1.84 17.57 14.28
C ALA A 137 2.76 16.67 13.43
N ILE A 138 3.59 15.85 14.07
CA ILE A 138 4.44 14.87 13.37
C ILE A 138 3.59 13.92 12.55
N MET A 139 2.55 13.31 13.13
CA MET A 139 1.63 12.42 12.38
C MET A 139 1.02 13.12 11.16
N TYR A 140 0.56 14.36 11.33
CA TYR A 140 0.00 15.13 10.24
C TYR A 140 1.02 15.38 9.11
N HIS A 141 2.23 15.80 9.46
CA HIS A 141 3.27 16.08 8.46
C HIS A 141 3.82 14.82 7.79
N MET A 142 3.86 13.68 8.49
CA MET A 142 4.15 12.38 7.87
C MET A 142 3.10 12.05 6.81
N GLY A 143 1.82 12.22 7.14
CA GLY A 143 0.73 12.04 6.19
C GLY A 143 0.80 13.02 5.02
N LEU A 144 1.09 14.29 5.29
CA LEU A 144 1.21 15.33 4.26
C LEU A 144 2.27 14.95 3.20
N GLY A 145 3.47 14.59 3.65
CA GLY A 145 4.55 14.16 2.76
C GLY A 145 4.20 12.88 1.97
N ALA A 146 3.56 11.90 2.63
CA ALA A 146 3.10 10.69 1.95
C ALA A 146 2.06 10.99 0.87
N GLY A 147 1.09 11.87 1.16
CA GLY A 147 0.08 12.30 0.21
C GLY A 147 0.67 13.05 -0.99
N GLU A 148 1.64 13.94 -0.76
CA GLU A 148 2.35 14.65 -1.83
C GLU A 148 3.10 13.68 -2.75
N ALA A 149 3.84 12.73 -2.19
CA ALA A 149 4.58 11.72 -2.95
C ALA A 149 3.65 10.82 -3.78
N LEU A 150 2.51 10.39 -3.21
CA LEU A 150 1.50 9.62 -3.94
C LEU A 150 0.88 10.44 -5.07
N ALA A 151 0.61 11.73 -4.87
CA ALA A 151 0.09 12.59 -5.93
C ALA A 151 1.09 12.75 -7.09
N GLU A 152 2.38 12.86 -6.81
CA GLU A 152 3.43 12.92 -7.85
C GLU A 152 3.45 11.64 -8.69
N SER A 153 3.35 10.48 -8.06
CA SER A 153 3.34 9.19 -8.74
C SER A 153 2.06 8.96 -9.55
N LEU A 154 0.90 9.37 -9.01
CA LEU A 154 -0.41 9.04 -9.57
C LEU A 154 -0.97 10.08 -10.52
N SER A 155 -0.57 11.36 -10.40
CA SER A 155 -1.17 12.45 -11.20
C SER A 155 -1.02 12.26 -12.71
N GLN A 156 0.01 11.52 -13.14
CA GLN A 156 0.26 11.22 -14.55
C GLN A 156 -0.50 10.00 -15.06
N CYS A 157 -1.07 9.21 -14.16
CA CYS A 157 -1.75 7.95 -14.48
C CYS A 157 -3.25 8.13 -14.76
N PHE A 158 -3.83 9.29 -14.45
CA PHE A 158 -5.27 9.52 -14.51
C PHE A 158 -5.63 10.74 -15.33
N GLU A 159 -6.62 10.60 -16.20
CA GLU A 159 -7.16 11.71 -16.99
C GLU A 159 -7.92 12.74 -16.15
N SER A 160 -8.53 12.30 -15.03
CA SER A 160 -9.28 13.18 -14.15
C SER A 160 -8.77 13.16 -12.71
N ARG A 161 -8.74 14.35 -12.08
CA ARG A 161 -8.36 14.49 -10.67
C ARG A 161 -9.28 13.76 -9.73
N ARG A 162 -10.56 13.66 -10.07
CA ARG A 162 -11.52 12.89 -9.30
C ARG A 162 -11.12 11.41 -9.27
N ARG A 163 -10.78 10.81 -10.43
CA ARG A 163 -10.33 9.41 -10.50
C ARG A 163 -9.03 9.17 -9.75
N ALA A 164 -8.08 10.12 -9.81
CA ALA A 164 -6.86 10.04 -9.01
C ALA A 164 -7.16 10.00 -7.51
N LEU A 165 -8.12 10.80 -7.02
CA LEU A 165 -8.56 10.76 -5.63
C LEU A 165 -9.28 9.45 -5.30
N GLU A 166 -10.19 8.98 -6.15
CA GLU A 166 -10.89 7.70 -5.97
C GLU A 166 -9.87 6.54 -5.89
N TYR A 167 -8.83 6.58 -6.71
CA TYR A 167 -7.75 5.60 -6.65
C TYR A 167 -6.94 5.70 -5.35
N LEU A 168 -6.59 6.90 -4.88
CA LEU A 168 -5.95 7.06 -3.57
C LEU A 168 -6.75 6.37 -2.47
N LEU A 169 -8.06 6.57 -2.44
CA LEU A 169 -8.94 5.97 -1.44
C LEU A 169 -8.96 4.44 -1.55
N LEU A 170 -9.10 3.91 -2.76
CA LEU A 170 -9.04 2.48 -3.03
C LEU A 170 -7.67 1.88 -2.65
N TYR A 171 -6.59 2.58 -2.95
CA TYR A 171 -5.22 2.18 -2.57
C TYR A 171 -5.10 2.04 -1.05
N HIS A 172 -5.53 3.04 -0.28
CA HIS A 172 -5.52 2.96 1.18
C HIS A 172 -6.44 1.86 1.72
N GLU A 173 -7.59 1.63 1.09
CA GLU A 173 -8.49 0.53 1.44
C GLU A 173 -7.84 -0.83 1.20
N SER A 174 -7.18 -1.02 0.06
CA SER A 174 -6.47 -2.27 -0.28
C SER A 174 -5.31 -2.59 0.66
N LEU A 175 -4.71 -1.58 1.27
CA LEU A 175 -3.67 -1.72 2.30
C LEU A 175 -4.22 -1.90 3.72
N GLY A 176 -5.54 -1.93 3.91
CA GLY A 176 -6.17 -2.15 5.21
C GLY A 176 -6.25 -0.90 6.10
N HIS A 177 -6.08 0.30 5.54
CA HIS A 177 -6.17 1.53 6.31
C HIS A 177 -7.60 1.89 6.75
N GLY A 178 -8.62 1.32 6.11
CA GLY A 178 -10.05 1.56 6.38
C GLY A 178 -10.89 1.31 5.16
N ARG A 179 -12.16 1.69 5.22
CA ARG A 179 -13.11 1.70 4.09
C ARG A 179 -13.47 3.12 3.75
N PHE A 180 -13.31 3.53 2.52
CA PHE A 180 -13.43 4.93 2.14
C PHE A 180 -14.55 5.17 1.12
N GLU A 181 -15.21 6.30 1.25
CA GLU A 181 -16.27 6.72 0.33
C GLU A 181 -16.14 8.22 0.00
N LEU A 182 -16.00 8.54 -1.28
CA LEU A 182 -16.03 9.92 -1.77
C LEU A 182 -17.48 10.41 -1.88
N LYS A 183 -17.96 11.15 -0.87
CA LYS A 183 -19.35 11.64 -0.81
C LYS A 183 -19.62 12.81 -1.72
N LYS A 184 -18.66 13.71 -1.88
CA LYS A 184 -18.79 14.90 -2.72
C LYS A 184 -17.43 15.29 -3.28
N TYR A 185 -17.43 15.74 -4.52
CA TYR A 185 -16.25 16.27 -5.17
C TYR A 185 -16.63 17.43 -6.09
N ILE A 186 -15.98 18.56 -5.89
CA ILE A 186 -16.02 19.75 -6.77
C ILE A 186 -14.57 20.04 -7.13
N ASP A 187 -14.24 19.89 -8.42
CA ASP A 187 -12.86 20.00 -8.88
C ASP A 187 -12.19 21.29 -8.41
N ARG A 188 -11.01 21.17 -7.83
CA ARG A 188 -10.18 22.27 -7.32
C ARG A 188 -10.87 23.19 -6.32
N ALA A 189 -11.90 22.75 -5.63
CA ALA A 189 -12.64 23.58 -4.69
C ALA A 189 -12.99 22.83 -3.38
N TYR A 190 -13.57 21.65 -3.47
CA TYR A 190 -14.09 20.95 -2.31
C TYR A 190 -14.16 19.44 -2.51
N CYS A 191 -13.85 18.68 -1.49
CA CYS A 191 -14.31 17.29 -1.42
C CYS A 191 -14.68 16.89 0.00
N ARG A 192 -15.54 15.85 0.10
CA ARG A 192 -15.92 15.21 1.36
C ARG A 192 -15.73 13.71 1.26
N VAL A 193 -14.89 13.19 2.16
CA VAL A 193 -14.56 11.77 2.27
C VAL A 193 -15.06 11.24 3.61
N VAL A 194 -15.70 10.08 3.58
CA VAL A 194 -16.10 9.30 4.77
C VAL A 194 -15.16 8.11 4.86
N ALA A 195 -14.64 7.83 6.07
CA ALA A 195 -13.84 6.66 6.37
C ALA A 195 -14.49 5.85 7.50
N ARG A 196 -14.68 4.56 7.28
CA ARG A 196 -15.12 3.59 8.28
C ARG A 196 -13.98 2.68 8.65
N GLU A 197 -13.96 2.20 9.87
CA GLU A 197 -12.90 1.30 10.36
C GLU A 197 -11.49 1.87 10.12
N LEU A 198 -11.35 3.20 10.20
CA LEU A 198 -10.06 3.85 9.96
C LEU A 198 -9.02 3.37 10.96
N ALA A 199 -7.97 2.70 10.48
CA ALA A 199 -6.94 2.04 11.30
C ALA A 199 -6.35 2.97 12.36
N GLU A 200 -6.15 4.23 12.04
CA GLU A 200 -5.63 5.25 12.96
C GLU A 200 -6.54 5.49 14.17
N CYS A 201 -7.84 5.23 14.05
CA CYS A 201 -8.84 5.51 15.08
C CYS A 201 -9.41 4.27 15.77
N LEU A 202 -9.13 3.06 15.26
CA LEU A 202 -9.63 1.83 15.87
C LEU A 202 -9.13 1.66 17.30
N GLY A 203 -10.06 1.43 18.25
CA GLY A 203 -9.72 1.26 19.67
C GLY A 203 -9.22 2.52 20.37
N VAL A 204 -9.31 3.69 19.73
CA VAL A 204 -8.94 4.99 20.30
C VAL A 204 -10.17 5.67 20.86
N SER A 205 -10.08 6.17 22.11
CA SER A 205 -11.07 7.07 22.72
C SER A 205 -10.40 8.42 22.99
N SER A 206 -10.98 9.49 22.46
CA SER A 206 -10.43 10.84 22.60
C SER A 206 -11.55 11.87 22.59
N GLY A 207 -11.41 12.94 23.35
CA GLY A 207 -12.33 14.09 23.30
C GLY A 207 -12.18 14.96 22.03
N LYS A 208 -11.19 14.65 21.17
CA LYS A 208 -10.86 15.44 19.97
C LYS A 208 -10.70 14.52 18.75
N PRO A 209 -10.87 15.06 17.52
CA PRO A 209 -10.55 14.34 16.30
C PRO A 209 -9.10 13.83 16.30
N SER A 210 -8.88 12.56 15.92
CA SER A 210 -7.60 11.87 16.11
C SER A 210 -6.94 11.39 14.82
N SER A 211 -7.58 11.56 13.66
CA SER A 211 -7.08 11.06 12.37
C SER A 211 -6.07 12.02 11.72
N GLN A 212 -4.95 12.25 12.40
CA GLN A 212 -3.97 13.24 11.94
C GLN A 212 -3.21 12.75 10.69
N LEU A 213 -2.82 11.47 10.65
CA LEU A 213 -2.07 10.90 9.53
C LEU A 213 -2.90 10.95 8.24
N PHE A 214 -4.10 10.38 8.26
CA PHE A 214 -4.96 10.34 7.07
C PHE A 214 -5.42 11.74 6.65
N ARG A 215 -5.68 12.63 7.60
CA ARG A 215 -5.95 14.05 7.33
C ARG A 215 -4.78 14.71 6.59
N GLY A 216 -3.56 14.41 6.99
CA GLY A 216 -2.34 14.85 6.31
C GLY A 216 -2.25 14.29 4.90
N VAL A 217 -2.48 12.99 4.71
CA VAL A 217 -2.47 12.33 3.39
C VAL A 217 -3.43 13.04 2.43
N LEU A 218 -4.67 13.27 2.84
CA LEU A 218 -5.64 13.99 2.01
C LEU A 218 -5.18 15.42 1.68
N ALA A 219 -4.64 16.14 2.66
CA ALA A 219 -4.17 17.50 2.46
C ALA A 219 -3.01 17.56 1.47
N GLY A 220 -2.01 16.70 1.63
CA GLY A 220 -0.84 16.63 0.75
C GLY A 220 -1.22 16.23 -0.68
N PHE A 221 -1.99 15.15 -0.81
CA PHE A 221 -2.45 14.66 -2.09
C PHE A 221 -3.25 15.70 -2.87
N LEU A 222 -4.26 16.28 -2.23
CA LEU A 222 -5.12 17.28 -2.88
C LEU A 222 -4.38 18.58 -3.17
N SER A 223 -3.44 19.00 -2.31
CA SER A 223 -2.65 20.20 -2.57
C SER A 223 -1.81 20.07 -3.85
N ARG A 224 -1.19 18.92 -4.06
CA ARG A 224 -0.45 18.63 -5.31
C ARG A 224 -1.39 18.48 -6.51
N LEU A 225 -2.47 17.72 -6.33
CA LEU A 225 -3.43 17.44 -7.39
C LEU A 225 -4.15 18.69 -7.89
N TRP A 226 -4.53 19.58 -6.98
CA TRP A 226 -5.22 20.84 -7.29
C TRP A 226 -4.26 22.00 -7.59
N ARG A 227 -2.96 21.81 -7.31
CA ARG A 227 -1.90 22.83 -7.46
C ARG A 227 -2.20 24.10 -6.64
N THR A 228 -2.74 23.92 -5.45
CA THR A 228 -3.04 24.98 -4.50
C THR A 228 -3.02 24.40 -3.09
N ARG A 229 -2.82 25.25 -2.09
CA ARG A 229 -2.87 24.79 -0.70
C ARG A 229 -4.28 24.36 -0.32
N VAL A 230 -4.41 23.16 0.23
CA VAL A 230 -5.68 22.59 0.67
C VAL A 230 -5.68 22.44 2.18
N TYR A 231 -6.75 22.88 2.80
CA TYR A 231 -7.02 22.64 4.21
C TYR A 231 -8.01 21.49 4.35
N VAL A 232 -7.67 20.51 5.20
CA VAL A 232 -8.54 19.37 5.51
C VAL A 232 -8.96 19.43 6.96
N LYS A 233 -10.26 19.43 7.20
CA LYS A 233 -10.89 19.38 8.52
C LYS A 233 -11.54 18.01 8.74
N GLU A 234 -11.25 17.37 9.88
CA GLU A 234 -12.00 16.22 10.34
C GLU A 234 -13.24 16.71 11.07
N THR A 235 -14.41 16.48 10.49
CA THR A 235 -15.71 16.96 11.01
C THR A 235 -16.38 15.95 11.93
N ARG A 236 -16.10 14.63 11.73
CA ARG A 236 -16.54 13.52 12.59
C ARG A 236 -15.36 12.59 12.81
N CYS A 237 -15.31 11.94 13.96
CA CYS A 237 -14.24 11.00 14.32
C CYS A 237 -14.76 9.89 15.23
N VAL A 238 -14.49 8.62 14.83
CA VAL A 238 -14.82 7.45 15.65
C VAL A 238 -14.21 7.54 17.04
N ALA A 239 -12.99 8.06 17.17
CA ALA A 239 -12.33 8.26 18.46
C ALA A 239 -13.08 9.22 19.40
N LYS A 240 -13.96 10.07 18.88
CA LYS A 240 -14.88 10.92 19.64
C LYS A 240 -16.22 10.26 19.99
N GLY A 241 -16.48 9.08 19.43
CA GLY A 241 -17.78 8.41 19.54
C GLY A 241 -18.70 8.61 18.34
N ASP A 242 -18.26 9.29 17.26
CA ASP A 242 -19.02 9.36 16.02
C ASP A 242 -19.06 7.99 15.32
N PRO A 243 -20.07 7.67 14.48
CA PRO A 243 -20.19 6.36 13.84
C PRO A 243 -19.17 6.12 12.70
N TYR A 244 -18.47 7.16 12.25
CA TYR A 244 -17.43 7.13 11.21
C TYR A 244 -16.55 8.38 11.31
N CYS A 245 -15.42 8.36 10.62
CA CYS A 245 -14.60 9.57 10.41
C CYS A 245 -15.05 10.27 9.13
N GLU A 246 -15.10 11.60 9.14
CA GLU A 246 -15.47 12.42 8.00
C GLU A 246 -14.47 13.56 7.82
N PHE A 247 -14.04 13.76 6.58
CA PHE A 247 -13.06 14.76 6.21
C PHE A 247 -13.62 15.68 5.15
N GLU A 248 -13.52 16.97 5.39
CA GLU A 248 -13.85 18.01 4.42
C GLU A 248 -12.57 18.73 3.99
N ALA A 249 -12.31 18.75 2.70
CA ALA A 249 -11.18 19.45 2.10
C ALA A 249 -11.65 20.67 1.32
N THR A 250 -11.00 21.80 1.57
CA THR A 250 -11.28 23.08 0.89
C THR A 250 -9.96 23.73 0.49
N ILE A 251 -9.99 24.57 -0.53
CA ILE A 251 -8.86 25.48 -0.82
C ILE A 251 -8.66 26.44 0.37
N ALA A 252 -7.40 26.73 0.69
CA ALA A 252 -7.00 27.63 1.77
C ALA A 252 -7.19 29.10 1.40
#